data_73875c89c7582a7d75cd9588dacb9305
#
_entry.id   73875c89c7582a7d75cd9588dacb9305
#
_cell.length_a   1.000
_cell.length_b   1.000
_cell.length_c   1.000
_cell.angle_alpha   90.00
_cell.angle_beta   90.00
_cell.angle_gamma   90.00
#
_symmetry.space_group_name_H-M   'P 1'
#
loop_
_entity.id
_entity.type
_entity.pdbx_description
1 polymer ?
#
loop_
_entity_poly.entity_id
_entity_poly.type
_entity_poly.pdbx_seq_one_letter_code
_entity_poly.pdbx_strand_id
1 'polypeptide(L)'
;MENETPLDRAHAAMETEQSDTARLRFYETLSAAELFLLLEGEADGDNVVPQAFEVEGQAFVLVFDTERRLSSFAGAAADYVALSGRALADMLADQSLGMGFNLDVAPSAMLLPPDAMIWLSQTLADAPEEIEAQAREFHPPKGLPEAFLEALDARLAASEGLAERAYLVGVTYDTGAQGHLLGFVG
;
A
#
# COMPACT_ATOMS: atom_id res chain seq x y z
N MET A 1 -25.51 -5.74 -5.12
CA MET A 1 -24.81 -5.42 -3.86
C MET A 1 -23.37 -5.19 -4.25
N GLU A 2 -22.85 -3.99 -4.08
CA GLU A 2 -21.41 -3.73 -4.24
C GLU A 2 -20.67 -4.53 -3.17
N ASN A 3 -19.67 -5.30 -3.60
CA ASN A 3 -18.81 -5.98 -2.64
C ASN A 3 -17.95 -4.93 -1.95
N GLU A 4 -18.11 -4.80 -0.64
CA GLU A 4 -17.27 -4.00 0.22
C GLU A 4 -15.81 -4.44 0.07
N THR A 5 -14.93 -3.49 -0.25
CA THR A 5 -13.50 -3.76 -0.42
C THR A 5 -12.76 -3.70 0.93
N PRO A 6 -11.51 -4.19 1.01
CA PRO A 6 -10.67 -3.97 2.18
C PRO A 6 -10.48 -2.47 2.50
N LEU A 7 -10.40 -1.63 1.47
CA LEU A 7 -10.27 -0.18 1.62
C LEU A 7 -11.55 0.48 2.15
N ASP A 8 -12.73 0.01 1.75
CA ASP A 8 -13.99 0.49 2.34
C ASP A 8 -14.04 0.21 3.84
N ARG A 9 -13.65 -1.00 4.26
CA ARG A 9 -13.61 -1.36 5.69
C ARG A 9 -12.60 -0.55 6.47
N ALA A 10 -11.40 -0.35 5.92
CA ALA A 10 -10.36 0.44 6.56
C ALA A 10 -10.77 1.92 6.70
N HIS A 11 -11.41 2.48 5.66
CA HIS A 11 -11.96 3.83 5.68
C HIS A 11 -13.08 3.97 6.73
N ALA A 12 -14.04 3.05 6.75
CA ALA A 12 -15.12 3.06 7.73
C ALA A 12 -14.60 2.96 9.19
N ALA A 13 -13.56 2.14 9.42
CA ALA A 13 -12.90 2.06 10.72
C ALA A 13 -12.21 3.40 11.07
N MET A 14 -11.51 4.03 10.14
CA MET A 14 -10.86 5.33 10.33
C MET A 14 -11.88 6.42 10.71
N GLU A 15 -13.01 6.49 10.02
CA GLU A 15 -14.09 7.44 10.29
C GLU A 15 -14.76 7.20 11.66
N THR A 16 -14.92 5.92 12.03
CA THR A 16 -15.61 5.55 13.29
C THR A 16 -14.71 5.71 14.50
N GLU A 17 -13.47 5.23 14.44
CA GLU A 17 -12.55 5.22 15.57
C GLU A 17 -11.86 6.56 15.77
N GLN A 18 -11.66 7.35 14.71
CA GLN A 18 -10.95 8.64 14.69
C GLN A 18 -9.59 8.60 15.41
N SER A 19 -8.92 7.46 15.34
CA SER A 19 -7.63 7.20 15.99
C SER A 19 -6.48 7.22 14.98
N ASP A 20 -5.29 7.58 15.45
CA ASP A 20 -4.08 7.53 14.63
C ASP A 20 -3.80 6.10 14.14
N THR A 21 -4.12 5.09 14.94
CA THR A 21 -3.95 3.68 14.59
C THR A 21 -4.87 3.27 13.43
N ALA A 22 -6.14 3.67 13.45
CA ALA A 22 -7.08 3.38 12.36
C ALA A 22 -6.68 4.12 11.08
N ARG A 23 -6.20 5.36 11.21
CA ARG A 23 -5.67 6.14 10.08
C ARG A 23 -4.44 5.47 9.46
N LEU A 24 -3.49 5.01 10.26
CA LEU A 24 -2.32 4.27 9.78
C LEU A 24 -2.70 2.98 9.05
N ARG A 25 -3.65 2.21 9.60
CA ARG A 25 -4.16 1.00 8.94
C ARG A 25 -4.79 1.28 7.58
N PHE A 26 -5.52 2.38 7.46
CA PHE A 26 -6.07 2.79 6.16
C PHE A 26 -4.94 3.05 5.17
N TYR A 27 -3.91 3.82 5.53
CA TYR A 27 -2.78 4.11 4.66
C TYR A 27 -1.92 2.88 4.33
N GLU A 28 -1.72 1.96 5.29
CA GLU A 28 -1.07 0.66 5.04
C GLU A 28 -1.86 -0.16 4.02
N THR A 29 -3.20 -0.22 4.17
CA THR A 29 -4.08 -0.93 3.25
C THR A 29 -4.05 -0.29 1.85
N LEU A 30 -4.08 1.04 1.79
CA LEU A 30 -4.02 1.80 0.53
C LEU A 30 -2.71 1.54 -0.21
N SER A 31 -1.60 1.55 0.49
CA SER A 31 -0.26 1.34 -0.10
C SER A 31 -0.05 -0.07 -0.64
N ALA A 32 -0.65 -1.06 0.01
CA ALA A 32 -0.55 -2.47 -0.39
C ALA A 32 -1.57 -2.87 -1.48
N ALA A 33 -2.60 -2.04 -1.72
CA ALA A 33 -3.62 -2.33 -2.70
C ALA A 33 -3.13 -2.09 -4.13
N GLU A 34 -3.72 -2.84 -5.08
CA GLU A 34 -3.68 -2.48 -6.49
C GLU A 34 -4.72 -1.38 -6.74
N LEU A 35 -4.29 -0.30 -7.36
CA LEU A 35 -5.10 0.88 -7.64
C LEU A 35 -5.11 1.19 -9.14
N PHE A 36 -6.23 1.70 -9.61
CA PHE A 36 -6.50 2.00 -11.01
C PHE A 36 -6.53 3.51 -11.22
N LEU A 37 -5.49 4.04 -11.85
CA LEU A 37 -5.34 5.45 -12.17
C LEU A 37 -6.03 5.72 -13.52
N LEU A 38 -7.03 6.59 -13.53
CA LEU A 38 -7.75 6.99 -14.74
C LEU A 38 -6.87 7.90 -15.61
N LEU A 39 -6.82 7.62 -16.92
CA LEU A 39 -6.05 8.38 -17.90
C LEU A 39 -6.93 9.30 -18.75
N GLU A 40 -6.36 10.35 -19.31
CA GLU A 40 -7.04 11.21 -20.29
C GLU A 40 -7.21 10.53 -21.66
N GLY A 41 -6.40 9.50 -21.94
CA GLY A 41 -6.41 8.75 -23.19
C GLY A 41 -5.44 7.57 -23.13
N GLU A 42 -5.28 6.88 -24.26
CA GLU A 42 -4.44 5.71 -24.38
C GLU A 42 -2.97 6.03 -24.03
N ALA A 43 -2.34 5.16 -23.24
CA ALA A 43 -0.94 5.31 -22.87
C ALA A 43 -0.02 5.17 -24.11
N ASP A 44 0.91 6.12 -24.27
CA ASP A 44 1.91 6.06 -25.34
C ASP A 44 3.26 5.57 -24.76
N GLY A 45 3.47 4.26 -24.81
CA GLY A 45 4.63 3.61 -24.19
C GLY A 45 4.65 3.82 -22.67
N ASP A 46 5.78 4.33 -22.16
CA ASP A 46 5.95 4.62 -20.73
C ASP A 46 5.35 5.98 -20.30
N ASN A 47 4.77 6.72 -21.25
CA ASN A 47 4.21 8.02 -20.97
C ASN A 47 2.69 7.91 -20.74
N VAL A 48 2.26 8.18 -19.51
CA VAL A 48 0.86 8.18 -19.11
C VAL A 48 0.44 9.60 -18.72
N VAL A 49 -0.74 10.02 -19.17
CA VAL A 49 -1.33 11.32 -18.80
C VAL A 49 -2.54 11.04 -17.89
N PRO A 50 -2.40 11.21 -16.56
CA PRO A 50 -3.50 11.01 -15.64
C PRO A 50 -4.62 12.04 -15.89
N GLN A 51 -5.86 11.61 -15.74
CA GLN A 51 -6.98 12.53 -15.68
C GLN A 51 -6.95 13.31 -14.37
N ALA A 52 -6.71 14.60 -14.47
CA ALA A 52 -6.56 15.50 -13.33
C ALA A 52 -7.70 16.52 -13.23
N PHE A 53 -7.93 17.03 -12.02
CA PHE A 53 -8.87 18.11 -11.73
C PHE A 53 -8.32 18.99 -10.61
N GLU A 54 -8.83 20.21 -10.47
CA GLU A 54 -8.40 21.14 -9.43
C GLU A 54 -9.46 21.35 -8.37
N VAL A 55 -9.02 21.38 -7.11
CA VAL A 55 -9.84 21.78 -5.96
C VAL A 55 -9.01 22.76 -5.13
N GLU A 56 -9.52 23.97 -4.90
CA GLU A 56 -8.88 25.00 -4.08
C GLU A 56 -7.42 25.32 -4.47
N GLY A 57 -7.10 25.22 -5.78
CA GLY A 57 -5.76 25.49 -6.31
C GLY A 57 -4.77 24.33 -6.13
N GLN A 58 -5.22 23.17 -5.72
CA GLN A 58 -4.45 21.93 -5.70
C GLN A 58 -4.94 20.97 -6.78
N ALA A 59 -4.01 20.32 -7.48
CA ALA A 59 -4.33 19.35 -8.52
C ALA A 59 -4.43 17.93 -7.93
N PHE A 60 -5.43 17.20 -8.36
CA PHE A 60 -5.72 15.81 -7.95
C PHE A 60 -5.90 14.95 -9.19
N VAL A 61 -5.51 13.68 -9.08
CA VAL A 61 -5.77 12.65 -10.09
C VAL A 61 -6.86 11.70 -9.61
N LEU A 62 -7.57 11.08 -10.55
CA LEU A 62 -8.67 10.15 -10.26
C LEU A 62 -8.17 8.73 -10.13
N VAL A 63 -8.43 8.10 -8.97
CA VAL A 63 -7.93 6.78 -8.61
C VAL A 63 -9.05 5.93 -8.01
N PHE A 64 -9.07 4.65 -8.34
CA PHE A 64 -10.08 3.70 -7.91
C PHE A 64 -9.43 2.41 -7.41
N ASP A 65 -10.06 1.73 -6.48
CA ASP A 65 -9.60 0.43 -5.96
C ASP A 65 -10.16 -0.77 -6.74
N THR A 66 -11.02 -0.54 -7.72
CA THR A 66 -11.50 -1.57 -8.64
C THR A 66 -11.76 -0.98 -10.03
N GLU A 67 -11.50 -1.76 -11.08
CA GLU A 67 -11.86 -1.41 -12.47
C GLU A 67 -13.34 -1.10 -12.60
N ARG A 68 -14.19 -1.80 -11.85
CA ARG A 68 -15.64 -1.59 -11.88
C ARG A 68 -16.02 -0.20 -11.39
N ARG A 69 -15.38 0.31 -10.32
CA ARG A 69 -15.61 1.66 -9.79
C ARG A 69 -15.13 2.71 -10.79
N LEU A 70 -13.96 2.48 -11.38
CA LEU A 70 -13.44 3.31 -12.45
C LEU A 70 -14.43 3.39 -13.63
N SER A 71 -14.90 2.24 -14.13
CA SER A 71 -15.86 2.19 -15.24
C SER A 71 -17.20 2.82 -14.86
N SER A 72 -17.65 2.68 -13.61
CA SER A 72 -18.87 3.34 -13.11
C SER A 72 -18.73 4.85 -13.06
N PHE A 73 -17.58 5.36 -12.66
CA PHE A 73 -17.29 6.79 -12.65
C PHE A 73 -17.22 7.37 -14.08
N ALA A 74 -16.47 6.71 -14.96
CA ALA A 74 -16.28 7.16 -16.33
C ALA A 74 -17.56 7.06 -17.18
N GLY A 75 -18.53 6.21 -16.79
CA GLY A 75 -19.78 5.95 -17.53
C GLY A 75 -19.59 5.21 -18.86
N ALA A 76 -18.36 4.86 -19.21
CA ALA A 76 -17.95 4.16 -20.42
C ALA A 76 -16.63 3.42 -20.20
N ALA A 77 -16.15 2.69 -21.22
CA ALA A 77 -14.79 2.18 -21.25
C ALA A 77 -13.80 3.36 -21.22
N ALA A 78 -12.83 3.32 -20.33
CA ALA A 78 -11.83 4.36 -20.17
C ALA A 78 -10.45 3.73 -20.02
N ASP A 79 -9.43 4.46 -20.44
CA ASP A 79 -8.04 4.04 -20.31
C ASP A 79 -7.56 4.23 -18.88
N TYR A 80 -6.81 3.27 -18.38
CA TYR A 80 -6.25 3.32 -17.03
C TYR A 80 -4.91 2.59 -16.96
N VAL A 81 -4.17 2.83 -15.89
CA VAL A 81 -3.00 2.04 -15.50
C VAL A 81 -3.22 1.49 -14.09
N ALA A 82 -2.89 0.21 -13.91
CA ALA A 82 -2.90 -0.45 -12.60
C ALA A 82 -1.52 -0.32 -11.95
N LEU A 83 -1.48 0.22 -10.74
CA LEU A 83 -0.25 0.44 -9.97
C LEU A 83 -0.49 0.01 -8.51
N SER A 84 0.58 -0.38 -7.81
CA SER A 84 0.48 -0.48 -6.34
C SER A 84 0.26 0.91 -5.73
N GLY A 85 -0.50 0.98 -4.64
CA GLY A 85 -0.74 2.26 -3.96
C GLY A 85 0.55 2.95 -3.54
N ARG A 86 1.60 2.19 -3.25
CA ARG A 86 2.95 2.71 -2.98
C ARG A 86 3.54 3.40 -4.20
N ALA A 87 3.64 2.72 -5.34
CA ALA A 87 4.20 3.29 -6.56
C ALA A 87 3.43 4.55 -7.00
N LEU A 88 2.11 4.53 -6.79
CA LEU A 88 1.26 5.68 -7.07
C LEU A 88 1.55 6.84 -6.10
N ALA A 89 1.70 6.58 -4.80
CA ALA A 89 2.04 7.61 -3.82
C ALA A 89 3.38 8.28 -4.13
N ASP A 90 4.41 7.50 -4.50
CA ASP A 90 5.72 8.01 -4.88
C ASP A 90 5.62 8.92 -6.13
N MET A 91 4.92 8.44 -7.16
CA MET A 91 4.71 9.21 -8.39
C MET A 91 3.98 10.53 -8.15
N LEU A 92 2.94 10.52 -7.29
CA LEU A 92 2.15 11.72 -6.98
C LEU A 92 2.92 12.69 -6.09
N ALA A 93 3.70 12.19 -5.14
CA ALA A 93 4.56 13.01 -4.29
C ALA A 93 5.59 13.80 -5.10
N ASP A 94 6.25 13.15 -6.08
CA ASP A 94 7.24 13.77 -6.96
C ASP A 94 6.65 14.91 -7.80
N GLN A 95 5.36 14.80 -8.16
CA GLN A 95 4.66 15.79 -8.97
C GLN A 95 3.84 16.80 -8.14
N SER A 96 3.83 16.65 -6.81
CA SER A 96 2.99 17.45 -5.91
C SER A 96 1.50 17.38 -6.26
N LEU A 97 1.02 16.19 -6.61
CA LEU A 97 -0.37 15.90 -6.93
C LEU A 97 -1.06 15.22 -5.76
N GLY A 98 -2.34 15.51 -5.57
CA GLY A 98 -3.22 14.78 -4.66
C GLY A 98 -3.94 13.63 -5.37
N MET A 99 -4.65 12.82 -4.58
CA MET A 99 -5.44 11.68 -5.05
C MET A 99 -6.92 11.90 -4.73
N GLY A 100 -7.77 11.90 -5.74
CA GLY A 100 -9.21 11.75 -5.61
C GLY A 100 -9.56 10.26 -5.65
N PHE A 101 -9.74 9.67 -4.47
CA PHE A 101 -9.92 8.24 -4.31
C PHE A 101 -11.42 7.87 -4.31
N ASN A 102 -11.84 6.96 -5.18
CA ASN A 102 -13.20 6.41 -5.29
C ASN A 102 -14.33 7.44 -5.33
N LEU A 103 -14.08 8.64 -5.86
CA LEU A 103 -15.05 9.73 -5.87
C LEU A 103 -16.35 9.31 -6.56
N ASP A 104 -17.48 9.66 -5.94
CA ASP A 104 -18.86 9.43 -6.42
C ASP A 104 -19.26 7.95 -6.65
N VAL A 105 -18.38 6.97 -6.33
CA VAL A 105 -18.66 5.55 -6.63
C VAL A 105 -18.56 4.61 -5.43
N ALA A 106 -18.10 5.09 -4.27
CA ALA A 106 -17.94 4.25 -3.10
C ALA A 106 -18.10 5.02 -1.78
N PRO A 107 -18.41 4.33 -0.66
CA PRO A 107 -18.45 4.95 0.66
C PRO A 107 -17.05 5.40 1.13
N SER A 108 -15.98 4.86 0.58
CA SER A 108 -14.59 5.27 0.82
C SER A 108 -14.13 6.46 -0.03
N ALA A 109 -15.07 7.19 -0.66
CA ALA A 109 -14.74 8.39 -1.44
C ALA A 109 -14.07 9.46 -0.59
N MET A 110 -12.85 9.89 -0.98
CA MET A 110 -12.12 10.92 -0.25
C MET A 110 -11.10 11.64 -1.13
N LEU A 111 -10.72 12.84 -0.69
CA LEU A 111 -9.60 13.59 -1.26
C LEU A 111 -8.38 13.44 -0.33
N LEU A 112 -7.29 12.99 -0.89
CA LEU A 112 -5.98 12.92 -0.23
C LEU A 112 -5.11 14.03 -0.82
N PRO A 113 -4.77 15.07 -0.05
CA PRO A 113 -4.02 16.20 -0.56
C PRO A 113 -2.56 15.82 -0.90
N PRO A 114 -1.84 16.65 -1.69
CA PRO A 114 -0.45 16.39 -2.04
C PRO A 114 0.45 16.11 -0.83
N ASP A 115 0.26 16.83 0.28
CA ASP A 115 1.03 16.61 1.51
C ASP A 115 0.83 15.21 2.08
N ALA A 116 -0.37 14.62 1.93
CA ALA A 116 -0.63 13.24 2.34
C ALA A 116 0.13 12.24 1.46
N MET A 117 0.27 12.51 0.16
CA MET A 117 1.07 11.69 -0.75
C MET A 117 2.56 11.74 -0.41
N ILE A 118 3.09 12.95 -0.15
CA ILE A 118 4.48 13.14 0.29
C ILE A 118 4.75 12.39 1.61
N TRP A 119 3.85 12.52 2.58
CA TRP A 119 3.97 11.81 3.85
C TRP A 119 3.93 10.28 3.67
N LEU A 120 3.01 9.79 2.83
CA LEU A 120 2.84 8.37 2.56
C LEU A 120 4.08 7.79 1.88
N SER A 121 4.61 8.45 0.85
CA SER A 121 5.85 8.09 0.18
C SER A 121 7.02 7.99 1.17
N GLN A 122 7.22 9.00 2.00
CA GLN A 122 8.31 9.03 3.00
C GLN A 122 8.15 7.95 4.07
N THR A 123 6.93 7.71 4.56
CA THR A 123 6.66 6.72 5.61
C THR A 123 6.81 5.30 5.09
N LEU A 124 6.54 5.07 3.80
CA LEU A 124 6.67 3.78 3.13
C LEU A 124 8.05 3.56 2.49
N ALA A 125 8.93 4.57 2.47
CA ALA A 125 10.31 4.44 1.99
C ALA A 125 11.10 3.36 2.74
N ASP A 126 10.74 3.09 4.00
CA ASP A 126 11.28 1.99 4.81
C ASP A 126 10.65 0.61 4.49
N ALA A 127 10.02 0.47 3.34
CA ALA A 127 9.52 -0.83 2.90
C ALA A 127 10.67 -1.82 2.67
N PRO A 128 10.44 -3.12 2.96
CA PRO A 128 11.45 -4.13 2.76
C PRO A 128 11.88 -4.14 1.29
N GLU A 129 13.16 -3.90 1.07
CA GLU A 129 13.80 -4.06 -0.23
C GLU A 129 13.81 -5.55 -0.58
N GLU A 130 13.27 -5.93 -1.74
CA GLU A 130 13.47 -7.29 -2.27
C GLU A 130 14.93 -7.42 -2.69
N ILE A 131 15.71 -8.14 -1.89
CA ILE A 131 17.12 -8.41 -2.17
C ILE A 131 17.23 -9.85 -2.67
N GLU A 132 17.70 -10.06 -3.88
CA GLU A 132 18.16 -11.36 -4.34
C GLU A 132 19.54 -11.65 -3.71
N ALA A 133 19.56 -12.38 -2.60
CA ALA A 133 20.79 -12.81 -1.96
C ALA A 133 20.65 -14.25 -1.48
N GLN A 134 21.72 -15.04 -1.63
CA GLN A 134 21.73 -16.43 -1.18
C GLN A 134 22.19 -16.51 0.28
N ALA A 135 21.36 -17.15 1.11
CA ALA A 135 21.74 -17.45 2.49
C ALA A 135 22.90 -18.43 2.51
N ARG A 136 24.00 -18.06 3.15
CA ARG A 136 25.21 -18.86 3.27
C ARG A 136 25.28 -19.63 4.60
N GLU A 137 24.86 -18.99 5.65
CA GLU A 137 24.93 -19.53 7.01
C GLU A 137 23.74 -19.08 7.83
N PHE A 138 23.18 -20.01 8.62
CA PHE A 138 22.12 -19.74 9.57
C PHE A 138 22.66 -19.84 10.99
N HIS A 139 22.26 -18.93 11.86
CA HIS A 139 22.67 -18.90 13.26
C HIS A 139 21.50 -18.46 14.16
N PRO A 140 21.58 -18.64 15.49
CA PRO A 140 20.55 -18.12 16.40
C PRO A 140 20.40 -16.60 16.23
N PRO A 141 19.17 -16.06 16.28
CA PRO A 141 18.92 -14.64 16.15
C PRO A 141 19.60 -13.89 17.31
N LYS A 142 20.23 -12.77 17.01
CA LYS A 142 20.94 -11.92 17.99
C LYS A 142 20.56 -10.47 17.82
N GLY A 143 20.54 -9.72 18.93
CA GLY A 143 20.35 -8.26 18.88
C GLY A 143 18.92 -7.79 18.63
N LEU A 144 17.94 -8.66 18.73
CA LEU A 144 16.52 -8.30 18.61
C LEU A 144 16.00 -7.79 19.97
N PRO A 145 15.32 -6.62 20.02
CA PRO A 145 14.66 -6.15 21.23
C PRO A 145 13.52 -7.11 21.68
N GLU A 146 13.34 -7.27 22.98
CA GLU A 146 12.25 -8.11 23.54
C GLU A 146 10.88 -7.64 23.07
N ALA A 147 10.66 -6.32 23.01
CA ALA A 147 9.41 -5.74 22.50
C ALA A 147 9.12 -6.10 21.03
N PHE A 148 10.16 -6.29 20.21
CA PHE A 148 10.00 -6.78 18.84
C PHE A 148 9.54 -8.23 18.82
N LEU A 149 10.13 -9.08 19.65
CA LEU A 149 9.76 -10.50 19.73
C LEU A 149 8.32 -10.68 20.23
N GLU A 150 7.89 -9.90 21.22
CA GLU A 150 6.52 -9.88 21.72
C GLU A 150 5.51 -9.43 20.63
N ALA A 151 5.84 -8.37 19.89
CA ALA A 151 5.00 -7.89 18.79
C ALA A 151 4.93 -8.91 17.63
N LEU A 152 6.03 -9.58 17.33
CA LEU A 152 6.09 -10.63 16.32
C LEU A 152 5.23 -11.83 16.74
N ASP A 153 5.34 -12.27 17.98
CA ASP A 153 4.56 -13.40 18.54
C ASP A 153 3.05 -13.10 18.49
N ALA A 154 2.65 -11.90 18.88
CA ALA A 154 1.26 -11.45 18.79
C ALA A 154 0.73 -11.45 17.35
N ARG A 155 1.52 -11.02 16.38
CA ARG A 155 1.14 -11.02 14.95
C ARG A 155 1.08 -12.44 14.38
N LEU A 156 2.01 -13.32 14.76
CA LEU A 156 2.00 -14.73 14.35
C LEU A 156 0.79 -15.46 14.92
N ALA A 157 0.44 -15.21 16.18
CA ALA A 157 -0.77 -15.77 16.81
C ALA A 157 -2.06 -15.33 16.11
N ALA A 158 -2.10 -14.09 15.59
CA ALA A 158 -3.24 -13.59 14.81
C ALA A 158 -3.35 -14.17 13.39
N SER A 159 -2.30 -14.87 12.93
CA SER A 159 -2.23 -15.49 11.58
C SER A 159 -2.57 -16.97 11.60
N GLU A 160 -3.40 -17.42 12.54
CA GLU A 160 -3.82 -18.82 12.69
C GLU A 160 -4.33 -19.43 11.37
N GLY A 161 -3.77 -20.58 10.99
CA GLY A 161 -4.14 -21.35 9.81
C GLY A 161 -3.40 -20.99 8.51
N LEU A 162 -2.50 -20.02 8.53
CA LEU A 162 -1.66 -19.69 7.37
C LEU A 162 -0.34 -20.47 7.34
N ALA A 163 0.16 -20.89 8.50
CA ALA A 163 1.37 -21.72 8.62
C ALA A 163 1.31 -22.57 9.89
N GLU A 164 1.87 -23.79 9.82
CA GLU A 164 1.98 -24.67 10.99
C GLU A 164 3.09 -24.20 11.96
N ARG A 165 4.16 -23.63 11.42
CA ARG A 165 5.31 -23.16 12.19
C ARG A 165 5.96 -21.93 11.55
N ALA A 166 6.50 -21.06 12.40
CA ALA A 166 7.37 -19.95 12.00
C ALA A 166 8.75 -20.11 12.66
N TYR A 167 9.81 -19.85 11.91
CA TYR A 167 11.19 -19.90 12.38
C TYR A 167 11.86 -18.54 12.17
N LEU A 168 12.33 -17.94 13.25
CA LEU A 168 13.15 -16.73 13.20
C LEU A 168 14.62 -17.11 13.39
N VAL A 169 15.46 -16.84 12.40
CA VAL A 169 16.89 -17.15 12.41
C VAL A 169 17.72 -15.94 12.00
N GLY A 170 18.93 -15.84 12.52
CA GLY A 170 19.94 -14.95 11.95
C GLY A 170 20.51 -15.58 10.67
N VAL A 171 20.85 -14.76 9.70
CA VAL A 171 21.38 -15.21 8.41
C VAL A 171 22.59 -14.35 8.01
N THR A 172 23.61 -15.02 7.45
CA THR A 172 24.69 -14.36 6.72
C THR A 172 24.55 -14.69 5.26
N TYR A 173 24.50 -13.66 4.41
CA TYR A 173 24.35 -13.78 2.96
C TYR A 173 25.71 -13.94 2.25
N ASP A 174 25.69 -14.34 1.00
CA ASP A 174 26.88 -14.48 0.14
C ASP A 174 27.60 -13.15 -0.08
N THR A 175 26.89 -12.03 0.00
CA THR A 175 27.43 -10.67 -0.02
C THR A 175 28.20 -10.29 1.23
N GLY A 176 28.15 -11.11 2.31
CA GLY A 176 28.69 -10.81 3.63
C GLY A 176 27.75 -9.98 4.51
N ALA A 177 26.61 -9.55 4.01
CA ALA A 177 25.58 -8.88 4.81
C ALA A 177 24.99 -9.84 5.84
N GLN A 178 24.61 -9.30 7.00
CA GLN A 178 23.92 -10.05 8.06
C GLN A 178 22.51 -9.51 8.26
N GLY A 179 21.58 -10.41 8.53
CA GLY A 179 20.19 -10.05 8.75
C GLY A 179 19.44 -11.11 9.54
N HIS A 180 18.13 -10.99 9.56
CA HIS A 180 17.22 -11.97 10.15
C HIS A 180 16.26 -12.46 9.07
N LEU A 181 15.94 -13.74 9.11
CA LEU A 181 15.01 -14.38 8.19
C LEU A 181 13.89 -15.02 9.01
N LEU A 182 12.65 -14.71 8.61
CA LEU A 182 11.45 -15.34 9.12
C LEU A 182 10.93 -16.33 8.05
N GLY A 183 11.00 -17.60 8.35
CA GLY A 183 10.53 -18.67 7.47
C GLY A 183 9.24 -19.29 8.00
N PHE A 184 8.33 -19.63 7.10
CA PHE A 184 7.07 -20.31 7.41
C PHE A 184 7.07 -21.71 6.83
N VAL A 185 6.48 -22.66 7.58
CA VAL A 185 6.25 -24.04 7.16
C VAL A 185 4.77 -24.34 7.36
N GLY A 186 4.12 -24.79 6.30
CA GLY A 186 2.73 -25.20 6.27
C GLY A 186 2.52 -26.42 5.40
#